data_5793c4691cdc3c06e73bb24da02d9df8
#
_entry.id   5793c4691cdc3c06e73bb24da02d9df8
#
_cell.length_a   1.000
_cell.length_b   1.000
_cell.length_c   1.000
_cell.angle_alpha   90.00
_cell.angle_beta   90.00
_cell.angle_gamma   90.00
#
_symmetry.space_group_name_H-M   'P 1'
#
loop_
_entity.id
_entity.type
_entity.pdbx_description
1 polymer ?
#
loop_
_entity_poly.entity_id
_entity_poly.type
_entity_poly.pdbx_seq_one_letter_code
_entity_poly.pdbx_strand_id
1 'polypeptide(L)'
;MSIEGFISVAEVDDGPALAEALFQRAYKKSVPDFPHHIVAFYHRADGTQVPVSYVHFTDCGDIYLAGGACTDGTVLRAMTAQQQAALHAYGGLMLATLRHGFERYGPRCEAIFTCCGDRRALETTPKVGFIETGIPYLLVNWLRTADAKRRREMTAKAANFMPF
;
A
#
# COMPACT_ATOMS: atom_id res chain seq x y z
N MET A 1 -15.60 -17.22 4.77
CA MET A 1 -15.45 -16.09 5.73
C MET A 1 -14.94 -14.91 4.93
N SER A 2 -15.56 -13.75 5.07
CA SER A 2 -15.04 -12.50 4.51
C SER A 2 -13.92 -11.94 5.40
N ILE A 3 -12.98 -11.19 4.83
CA ILE A 3 -11.90 -10.58 5.61
C ILE A 3 -12.40 -9.42 6.48
N GLU A 4 -13.49 -8.74 6.10
CA GLU A 4 -14.09 -7.63 6.86
C GLU A 4 -14.55 -8.04 8.27
N GLY A 5 -14.74 -9.34 8.52
CA GLY A 5 -15.08 -9.86 9.85
C GLY A 5 -13.94 -9.77 10.87
N PHE A 6 -12.69 -9.58 10.42
CA PHE A 6 -11.51 -9.54 11.31
C PHE A 6 -10.40 -8.58 10.84
N ILE A 7 -10.56 -7.95 9.68
CA ILE A 7 -9.66 -6.89 9.17
C ILE A 7 -10.49 -5.64 8.89
N SER A 8 -10.03 -4.51 9.37
CA SER A 8 -10.46 -3.19 8.90
C SER A 8 -9.28 -2.43 8.29
N VAL A 9 -9.56 -1.56 7.33
CA VAL A 9 -8.55 -0.68 6.72
C VAL A 9 -9.04 0.75 6.83
N ALA A 10 -8.18 1.66 7.24
CA ALA A 10 -8.53 3.07 7.40
C ALA A 10 -7.34 3.98 7.07
N GLU A 11 -7.65 5.20 6.62
CA GLU A 11 -6.72 6.31 6.69
C GLU A 11 -6.65 6.79 8.14
N VAL A 12 -5.43 7.06 8.62
CA VAL A 12 -5.17 7.50 9.99
C VAL A 12 -4.32 8.77 9.98
N ASP A 13 -4.58 9.66 10.93
CA ASP A 13 -3.84 10.92 11.06
C ASP A 13 -2.45 10.71 11.67
N ASP A 14 -2.34 9.81 12.64
CA ASP A 14 -1.08 9.49 13.32
C ASP A 14 -0.50 8.15 12.82
N GLY A 15 -0.07 8.16 11.56
CA GLY A 15 0.62 7.02 10.96
C GLY A 15 1.90 6.62 11.71
N PRO A 16 2.77 7.58 12.11
CA PRO A 16 3.94 7.28 12.91
C PRO A 16 3.63 6.51 14.19
N ALA A 17 2.69 6.95 15.02
CA ALA A 17 2.35 6.24 16.25
C ALA A 17 1.81 4.82 16.01
N LEU A 18 1.01 4.64 14.95
CA LEU A 18 0.34 3.36 14.68
C LEU A 18 1.22 2.38 13.89
N ALA A 19 2.06 2.86 12.99
CA ALA A 19 2.82 2.01 12.08
C ALA A 19 4.31 1.89 12.43
N GLU A 20 4.82 2.62 13.43
CA GLU A 20 6.25 2.63 13.79
C GLU A 20 6.82 1.21 13.98
N ALA A 21 6.13 0.36 14.76
CA ALA A 21 6.59 -1.00 15.02
C ALA A 21 6.61 -1.87 13.74
N LEU A 22 5.68 -1.66 12.81
CA LEU A 22 5.65 -2.33 11.51
C LEU A 22 6.83 -1.88 10.64
N PHE A 23 7.02 -0.57 10.56
CA PHE A 23 8.03 0.05 9.72
C PHE A 23 9.44 -0.27 10.19
N GLN A 24 9.68 -0.21 11.50
CA GLN A 24 10.95 -0.61 12.12
C GLN A 24 11.30 -2.07 11.83
N ARG A 25 10.32 -2.98 11.87
CA ARG A 25 10.56 -4.39 11.53
C ARG A 25 10.90 -4.58 10.05
N ALA A 26 10.23 -3.88 9.16
CA ALA A 26 10.42 -4.01 7.71
C ALA A 26 11.68 -3.30 7.21
N TYR A 27 11.89 -2.06 7.64
CA TYR A 27 12.89 -1.16 7.03
C TYR A 27 14.03 -0.75 7.97
N LYS A 28 13.94 -1.06 9.28
CA LYS A 28 14.90 -0.61 10.31
C LYS A 28 15.00 0.92 10.39
N LYS A 29 13.91 1.60 10.10
CA LYS A 29 13.78 3.07 10.08
C LYS A 29 12.46 3.45 10.73
N SER A 30 12.37 4.69 11.18
CA SER A 30 11.10 5.29 11.62
C SER A 30 10.18 5.60 10.45
N VAL A 31 8.88 5.59 10.71
CA VAL A 31 7.87 5.99 9.72
C VAL A 31 8.11 7.44 9.34
N PRO A 32 8.27 7.76 8.04
CA PRO A 32 8.39 9.14 7.59
C PRO A 32 7.08 9.91 7.85
N ASP A 33 7.22 11.22 8.02
CA ASP A 33 6.08 12.14 8.13
C ASP A 33 5.49 12.41 6.73
N PHE A 34 4.64 11.50 6.25
CA PHE A 34 3.89 11.65 5.00
C PHE A 34 2.47 12.15 5.27
N PRO A 35 1.81 12.80 4.30
CA PRO A 35 0.50 13.40 4.54
C PRO A 35 -0.64 12.38 4.68
N HIS A 36 -0.49 11.17 4.14
CA HIS A 36 -1.57 10.18 4.10
C HIS A 36 -1.07 8.80 4.49
N HIS A 37 -1.63 8.25 5.55
CA HIS A 37 -1.28 6.93 6.08
C HIS A 37 -2.49 6.00 6.01
N ILE A 38 -2.34 4.88 5.32
CA ILE A 38 -3.35 3.81 5.30
C ILE A 38 -2.84 2.65 6.15
N VAL A 39 -3.64 2.26 7.14
CA VAL A 39 -3.32 1.16 8.06
C VAL A 39 -4.41 0.11 7.99
N ALA A 40 -4.03 -1.17 7.89
CA ALA A 40 -4.92 -2.28 8.14
C ALA A 40 -4.76 -2.77 9.57
N PHE A 41 -5.88 -3.03 10.24
CA PHE A 41 -5.95 -3.49 11.62
C PHE A 41 -6.52 -4.92 11.66
N TYR A 42 -5.89 -5.77 12.44
CA TYR A 42 -6.43 -7.08 12.79
C TYR A 42 -7.21 -6.98 14.11
N HIS A 43 -8.46 -7.43 14.09
CA HIS A 43 -9.34 -7.50 15.23
C HIS A 43 -9.19 -8.87 15.89
N ARG A 44 -8.60 -8.89 17.06
CA ARG A 44 -8.43 -10.12 17.85
C ARG A 44 -9.73 -10.51 18.55
N ALA A 45 -9.82 -11.78 18.95
CA ALA A 45 -10.98 -12.31 19.68
C ALA A 45 -11.19 -11.65 21.06
N ASP A 46 -10.14 -11.09 21.67
CA ASP A 46 -10.19 -10.34 22.92
C ASP A 46 -10.67 -8.89 22.76
N GLY A 47 -11.05 -8.49 21.55
CA GLY A 47 -11.49 -7.13 21.20
C GLY A 47 -10.36 -6.14 20.94
N THR A 48 -9.09 -6.54 21.06
CA THR A 48 -7.97 -5.65 20.73
C THR A 48 -7.79 -5.53 19.22
N GLN A 49 -7.34 -4.35 18.77
CA GLN A 49 -6.99 -4.09 17.38
C GLN A 49 -5.47 -3.85 17.28
N VAL A 50 -4.83 -4.51 16.35
CA VAL A 50 -3.39 -4.34 16.11
C VAL A 50 -3.12 -3.95 14.67
N PRO A 51 -2.27 -2.94 14.41
CA PRO A 51 -1.81 -2.61 13.08
C PRO A 51 -1.05 -3.79 12.47
N VAL A 52 -1.42 -4.19 11.24
CA VAL A 52 -0.83 -5.37 10.59
C VAL A 52 -0.34 -5.13 9.17
N SER A 53 -0.76 -4.05 8.53
CA SER A 53 -0.24 -3.60 7.25
C SER A 53 -0.30 -2.09 7.16
N TYR A 54 0.63 -1.52 6.40
CA TYR A 54 0.80 -0.09 6.24
C TYR A 54 1.23 0.25 4.82
N VAL A 55 0.77 1.38 4.33
CA VAL A 55 1.28 2.07 3.15
C VAL A 55 1.01 3.57 3.31
N HIS A 56 1.93 4.42 2.86
CA HIS A 56 1.65 5.86 2.78
C HIS A 56 1.40 6.29 1.34
N PHE A 57 0.69 7.42 1.21
CA PHE A 57 0.47 8.09 -0.06
C PHE A 57 0.91 9.55 0.02
N THR A 58 1.56 10.03 -1.02
CA THR A 58 1.95 11.44 -1.15
C THR A 58 1.23 12.05 -2.34
N ASP A 59 0.50 13.14 -2.09
CA ASP A 59 -0.17 13.92 -3.12
C ASP A 59 0.87 14.78 -3.87
N CYS A 60 0.98 14.58 -5.16
CA CYS A 60 1.80 15.38 -6.06
C CYS A 60 0.95 16.11 -7.13
N GLY A 61 -0.34 16.36 -6.82
CA GLY A 61 -1.30 17.03 -7.69
C GLY A 61 -1.96 16.06 -8.67
N ASP A 62 -1.40 15.93 -9.85
CA ASP A 62 -1.90 15.03 -10.91
C ASP A 62 -1.57 13.55 -10.71
N ILE A 63 -0.63 13.23 -9.83
CA ILE A 63 -0.24 11.88 -9.47
C ILE A 63 -0.16 11.69 -7.95
N TYR A 64 -0.31 10.45 -7.50
CA TYR A 64 0.03 10.04 -6.13
C TYR A 64 1.21 9.06 -6.14
N LEU A 65 2.01 9.10 -5.08
CA LEU A 65 3.10 8.16 -4.84
C LEU A 65 2.71 7.26 -3.67
N ALA A 66 2.71 5.95 -3.88
CA ALA A 66 2.46 4.95 -2.84
C ALA A 66 3.77 4.31 -2.43
N GLY A 67 4.13 4.42 -1.15
CA GLY A 67 5.43 3.95 -0.66
C GLY A 67 5.39 3.37 0.74
N GLY A 68 6.53 2.87 1.21
CA GLY A 68 6.72 2.33 2.55
C GLY A 68 5.81 1.13 2.89
N ALA A 69 5.34 0.40 1.89
CA ALA A 69 4.39 -0.70 2.06
C ALA A 69 4.99 -1.85 2.86
N CYS A 70 4.39 -2.21 4.00
CA CYS A 70 4.86 -3.30 4.83
C CYS A 70 3.72 -4.05 5.53
N THR A 71 3.97 -5.31 5.91
CA THR A 71 3.00 -6.19 6.56
C THR A 71 3.66 -6.99 7.67
N ASP A 72 2.97 -7.16 8.81
CA ASP A 72 3.44 -7.99 9.92
C ASP A 72 3.18 -9.48 9.67
N GLY A 73 4.19 -10.16 9.14
CA GLY A 73 4.13 -11.62 8.94
C GLY A 73 4.00 -12.41 10.24
N THR A 74 4.34 -11.85 11.41
CA THR A 74 4.21 -12.54 12.70
C THR A 74 2.75 -12.61 13.11
N VAL A 75 2.03 -11.49 12.99
CA VAL A 75 0.60 -11.46 13.27
C VAL A 75 -0.17 -12.34 12.29
N LEU A 76 0.19 -12.32 11.01
CA LEU A 76 -0.44 -13.20 10.00
C LEU A 76 -0.30 -14.68 10.36
N ARG A 77 0.88 -15.12 10.82
CA ARG A 77 1.10 -16.51 11.23
C ARG A 77 0.34 -16.90 12.49
N ALA A 78 0.00 -15.95 13.35
CA ALA A 78 -0.78 -16.17 14.56
C ALA A 78 -2.30 -16.21 14.33
N MET A 79 -2.78 -15.83 13.17
CA MET A 79 -4.20 -15.94 12.80
C MET A 79 -4.64 -17.40 12.68
N THR A 80 -5.94 -17.65 12.82
CA THR A 80 -6.50 -19.00 12.60
C THR A 80 -6.31 -19.46 11.16
N ALA A 81 -6.29 -20.75 10.91
CA ALA A 81 -6.18 -21.31 9.56
C ALA A 81 -7.30 -20.79 8.63
N GLN A 82 -8.52 -20.60 9.18
CA GLN A 82 -9.65 -20.05 8.43
C GLN A 82 -9.43 -18.59 8.02
N GLN A 83 -8.89 -17.75 8.92
CA GLN A 83 -8.55 -16.36 8.62
C GLN A 83 -7.42 -16.26 7.59
N GLN A 84 -6.38 -17.10 7.74
CA GLN A 84 -5.29 -17.17 6.75
C GLN A 84 -5.79 -17.58 5.37
N ALA A 85 -6.67 -18.58 5.29
CA ALA A 85 -7.29 -19.01 4.04
C ALA A 85 -8.16 -17.90 3.41
N ALA A 86 -8.92 -17.15 4.21
CA ALA A 86 -9.71 -16.01 3.74
C ALA A 86 -8.82 -14.88 3.19
N LEU A 87 -7.73 -14.53 3.88
CA LEU A 87 -6.75 -13.55 3.40
C LEU A 87 -6.08 -14.01 2.10
N HIS A 88 -5.70 -15.27 2.01
CA HIS A 88 -5.11 -15.83 0.79
C HIS A 88 -6.07 -15.76 -0.40
N ALA A 89 -7.35 -16.15 -0.18
CA ALA A 89 -8.40 -16.08 -1.20
C ALA A 89 -8.68 -14.64 -1.66
N TYR A 90 -8.57 -13.65 -0.75
CA TYR A 90 -8.68 -12.23 -1.09
C TYR A 90 -7.49 -11.72 -1.92
N GLY A 91 -6.34 -12.35 -1.82
CA GLY A 91 -5.10 -11.96 -2.48
C GLY A 91 -4.06 -11.33 -1.56
N GLY A 92 -4.28 -11.40 -0.25
CA GLY A 92 -3.35 -10.93 0.77
C GLY A 92 -3.74 -9.58 1.39
N LEU A 93 -3.16 -9.33 2.56
CA LEU A 93 -3.47 -8.14 3.36
C LEU A 93 -2.99 -6.84 2.70
N MET A 94 -1.81 -6.85 2.08
CA MET A 94 -1.30 -5.67 1.37
C MET A 94 -2.23 -5.27 0.21
N LEU A 95 -2.87 -6.24 -0.44
CA LEU A 95 -3.86 -5.95 -1.49
C LEU A 95 -5.05 -5.17 -0.93
N ALA A 96 -5.55 -5.54 0.27
CA ALA A 96 -6.64 -4.81 0.92
C ALA A 96 -6.22 -3.37 1.26
N THR A 97 -5.00 -3.20 1.80
CA THR A 97 -4.45 -1.89 2.19
C THR A 97 -4.27 -0.98 0.96
N LEU A 98 -3.71 -1.50 -0.13
CA LEU A 98 -3.55 -0.76 -1.38
C LEU A 98 -4.88 -0.39 -2.03
N ARG A 99 -5.84 -1.33 -2.10
CA ARG A 99 -7.17 -1.06 -2.67
C ARG A 99 -7.88 0.09 -1.95
N HIS A 100 -7.82 0.12 -0.62
CA HIS A 100 -8.40 1.23 0.15
C HIS A 100 -7.80 2.58 -0.26
N GLY A 101 -6.47 2.66 -0.39
CA GLY A 101 -5.80 3.87 -0.88
C GLY A 101 -6.19 4.24 -2.31
N PHE A 102 -6.32 3.25 -3.20
CA PHE A 102 -6.77 3.48 -4.59
C PHE A 102 -8.20 3.99 -4.67
N GLU A 103 -9.11 3.45 -3.87
CA GLU A 103 -10.50 3.91 -3.80
C GLU A 103 -10.57 5.36 -3.29
N ARG A 104 -9.72 5.71 -2.33
CA ARG A 104 -9.71 7.03 -1.71
C ARG A 104 -9.06 8.10 -2.57
N TYR A 105 -7.90 7.80 -3.17
CA TYR A 105 -7.09 8.78 -3.89
C TYR A 105 -7.20 8.69 -5.42
N GLY A 106 -7.57 7.55 -5.97
CA GLY A 106 -7.72 7.35 -7.40
C GLY A 106 -8.64 8.35 -8.10
N PRO A 107 -9.79 8.75 -7.52
CA PRO A 107 -10.62 9.79 -8.10
C PRO A 107 -9.96 11.17 -8.24
N ARG A 108 -8.88 11.43 -7.51
CA ARG A 108 -8.21 12.73 -7.39
C ARG A 108 -6.99 12.89 -8.31
N CYS A 109 -6.55 11.82 -8.99
CA CYS A 109 -5.33 11.84 -9.78
C CYS A 109 -5.47 11.12 -11.12
N GLU A 110 -4.48 11.27 -11.98
CA GLU A 110 -4.40 10.59 -13.28
C GLU A 110 -3.68 9.24 -13.18
N ALA A 111 -2.75 9.12 -12.22
CA ALA A 111 -1.98 7.91 -12.00
C ALA A 111 -1.50 7.78 -10.55
N ILE A 112 -1.28 6.55 -10.11
CA ILE A 112 -0.58 6.23 -8.87
C ILE A 112 0.70 5.49 -9.24
N PHE A 113 1.83 5.95 -8.68
CA PHE A 113 3.15 5.32 -8.85
C PHE A 113 3.58 4.63 -7.56
N THR A 114 4.40 3.59 -7.70
CA THR A 114 5.07 2.95 -6.56
C THR A 114 6.50 2.58 -6.94
N CYS A 115 7.39 2.62 -5.96
CA CYS A 115 8.76 2.16 -6.11
C CYS A 115 8.90 0.79 -5.44
N CYS A 116 9.14 -0.26 -6.23
CA CYS A 116 9.13 -1.62 -5.76
C CYS A 116 10.37 -2.39 -6.20
N GLY A 117 11.26 -2.71 -5.23
CA GLY A 117 12.42 -3.56 -5.43
C GLY A 117 12.27 -4.96 -4.79
N ASP A 118 11.17 -5.24 -4.11
CA ASP A 118 10.93 -6.53 -3.45
C ASP A 118 10.15 -7.47 -4.34
N ARG A 119 10.66 -8.71 -4.48
CA ARG A 119 10.02 -9.77 -5.26
C ARG A 119 8.58 -10.06 -4.83
N ARG A 120 8.27 -10.04 -3.53
CA ARG A 120 6.91 -10.28 -3.02
C ARG A 120 5.95 -9.16 -3.38
N ALA A 121 6.43 -7.94 -3.37
CA ALA A 121 5.62 -6.80 -3.78
C ALA A 121 5.31 -6.88 -5.29
N LEU A 122 6.25 -7.35 -6.12
CA LEU A 122 6.00 -7.60 -7.55
C LEU A 122 4.92 -8.66 -7.82
N GLU A 123 4.63 -9.55 -6.88
CA GLU A 123 3.50 -10.50 -6.97
C GLU A 123 2.15 -9.87 -6.62
N THR A 124 2.16 -8.79 -5.84
CA THR A 124 0.93 -8.11 -5.35
C THR A 124 0.57 -6.91 -6.21
N THR A 125 1.54 -6.12 -6.63
CA THR A 125 1.31 -4.86 -7.36
C THR A 125 0.52 -5.02 -8.66
N PRO A 126 0.71 -6.07 -9.51
CA PRO A 126 -0.11 -6.25 -10.70
C PRO A 126 -1.60 -6.49 -10.38
N LYS A 127 -1.92 -7.05 -9.20
CA LYS A 127 -3.30 -7.32 -8.77
C LYS A 127 -4.10 -6.05 -8.47
N VAL A 128 -3.43 -4.92 -8.27
CA VAL A 128 -4.03 -3.59 -8.17
C VAL A 128 -3.79 -2.74 -9.41
N GLY A 129 -3.33 -3.35 -10.50
CA GLY A 129 -3.21 -2.68 -11.81
C GLY A 129 -1.90 -1.94 -12.05
N PHE A 130 -0.87 -2.14 -11.23
CA PHE A 130 0.45 -1.60 -11.53
C PHE A 130 1.11 -2.34 -12.69
N ILE A 131 1.74 -1.58 -13.55
CA ILE A 131 2.56 -2.06 -14.67
C ILE A 131 3.93 -1.37 -14.65
N GLU A 132 4.90 -1.94 -15.34
CA GLU A 132 6.24 -1.38 -15.48
C GLU A 132 6.23 -0.08 -16.29
N THR A 133 7.07 0.88 -15.88
CA THR A 133 7.24 2.16 -16.60
C THR A 133 8.40 2.12 -17.61
N GLY A 134 9.27 1.13 -17.53
CA GLY A 134 10.56 1.10 -18.20
C GLY A 134 11.71 1.71 -17.37
N ILE A 135 11.40 2.41 -16.27
CA ILE A 135 12.40 2.85 -15.29
C ILE A 135 12.51 1.75 -14.22
N PRO A 136 13.73 1.26 -13.89
CA PRO A 136 13.91 0.21 -12.90
C PRO A 136 13.20 0.53 -11.57
N TYR A 137 12.45 -0.44 -11.06
CA TYR A 137 11.71 -0.39 -9.80
C TYR A 137 10.49 0.57 -9.78
N LEU A 138 10.31 1.43 -10.78
CA LEU A 138 9.17 2.34 -10.85
C LEU A 138 8.00 1.67 -11.58
N LEU A 139 6.88 1.51 -10.87
CA LEU A 139 5.64 0.97 -11.42
C LEU A 139 4.57 2.05 -11.43
N VAL A 140 3.57 1.91 -12.31
CA VAL A 140 2.45 2.85 -12.45
C VAL A 140 1.12 2.14 -12.62
N ASN A 141 0.08 2.66 -12.00
CA ASN A 141 -1.30 2.39 -12.36
C ASN A 141 -1.91 3.64 -13.01
N TRP A 142 -2.25 3.55 -14.28
CA TRP A 142 -2.93 4.62 -15.02
C TRP A 142 -4.42 4.60 -14.72
N LEU A 143 -4.93 5.61 -14.04
CA LEU A 143 -6.33 5.73 -13.64
C LEU A 143 -7.16 6.52 -14.63
N ARG A 144 -6.51 7.30 -15.50
CA ARG A 144 -7.10 8.09 -16.56
C ARG A 144 -6.42 7.81 -17.89
N THR A 145 -7.17 7.99 -18.97
CA THR A 145 -6.57 7.94 -20.30
C THR A 145 -5.65 9.15 -20.49
N ALA A 146 -4.40 8.88 -20.85
CA ALA A 146 -3.40 9.89 -21.13
C ALA A 146 -2.62 9.52 -22.40
N ASP A 147 -2.25 10.52 -23.20
CA ASP A 147 -1.41 10.32 -24.37
C ASP A 147 0.05 10.00 -23.97
N ALA A 148 0.87 9.62 -24.95
CA ALA A 148 2.24 9.22 -24.71
C ALA A 148 3.12 10.36 -24.12
N LYS A 149 2.84 11.62 -24.49
CA LYS A 149 3.56 12.79 -23.95
C LYS A 149 3.24 12.95 -22.47
N ARG A 150 1.95 12.97 -22.14
CA ARG A 150 1.48 13.12 -20.75
C ARG A 150 1.98 12.00 -19.86
N ARG A 151 1.96 10.75 -20.33
CA ARG A 151 2.51 9.60 -19.59
C ARG A 151 4.00 9.77 -19.30
N ARG A 152 4.80 10.23 -20.25
CA ARG A 152 6.23 10.49 -20.04
C ARG A 152 6.46 11.59 -19.01
N GLU A 153 5.68 12.68 -19.05
CA GLU A 153 5.78 13.78 -18.08
C GLU A 153 5.49 13.30 -16.65
N MET A 154 4.39 12.56 -16.44
CA MET A 154 4.05 11.99 -15.15
C MET A 154 5.08 10.97 -14.66
N THR A 155 5.59 10.12 -15.54
CA THR A 155 6.64 9.14 -15.20
C THR A 155 7.93 9.84 -14.79
N ALA A 156 8.37 10.86 -15.52
CA ALA A 156 9.55 11.64 -15.18
C ALA A 156 9.36 12.37 -13.85
N LYS A 157 8.17 12.92 -13.60
CA LYS A 157 7.82 13.55 -12.32
C LYS A 157 7.95 12.57 -11.17
N ALA A 158 7.35 11.37 -11.27
CA ALA A 158 7.45 10.35 -10.24
C ALA A 158 8.89 9.89 -10.02
N ALA A 159 9.68 9.72 -11.08
CA ALA A 159 11.08 9.31 -10.99
C ALA A 159 11.96 10.29 -10.19
N ASN A 160 11.64 11.59 -10.21
CA ASN A 160 12.40 12.60 -9.43
C ASN A 160 12.23 12.45 -7.91
N PHE A 161 11.22 11.72 -7.44
CA PHE A 161 10.98 11.47 -6.02
C PHE A 161 11.56 10.14 -5.53
N MET A 162 12.08 9.30 -6.43
CA MET A 162 12.62 7.99 -6.04
C MET A 162 13.85 8.10 -5.12
N PRO A 163 13.99 7.18 -4.15
CA PRO A 163 13.01 6.20 -3.69
C PRO A 163 11.94 6.80 -2.77
N PHE A 164 10.69 6.30 -2.83
CA PHE A 164 9.56 6.73 -1.99
C PHE A 164 8.76 5.55 -1.45
#